data_add58d9d74ae99257d643fd4026abde2
#
_entry.id   add58d9d74ae99257d643fd4026abde2
#
_cell.length_a   1.000
_cell.length_b   1.000
_cell.length_c   1.000
_cell.angle_alpha   90.00
_cell.angle_beta   90.00
_cell.angle_gamma   90.00
#
_symmetry.space_group_name_H-M   'P 1'
#
loop_
_entity.id
_entity.type
_entity.pdbx_description
1 polymer ?
#
loop_
_entity_poly.entity_id
_entity_poly.type
_entity_poly.pdbx_seq_one_letter_code
_entity_poly.pdbx_strand_id
1 'polypeptide(L)'
;RDKDITEQEVVNGYAKAINEAIDHLEYKDADYTKVTEAIEKANNLNKDNYKDFTEVEKAINAVVTGKNITQQDEVDAMAKAINDAIGALVFQLKIKYNSNGGTGTMANPAIELDKEFTFPKCEYVAPNGKHFKGWQVDNTVYKVGDKRVFTKDDQNKEIKAVWEEHTFDQKLKEVNGVSTLKDKATCTTNAIYYKSCTCGQVSTTETFEDKDTKLGHEYTKQIKDEKYLKSQGSNCQEHDAYWYVCSRCDASAKDDENAQDKYYESAEVGNHVYDQEVESSEYLATPATCMTPARYYKSCICGAKGTEAFAATGTHLGHAYIEVKNPQFLREKATNCKEHDTYWYVCSRCGKTSKTINKYYEDKDSKGEHISSDWIIDQ
;
A
#
# COMPACT_ATOMS: atom_id res chain seq x y z
N ARG A 1 -44.06 28.02 118.24
CA ARG A 1 -43.68 29.44 118.10
C ARG A 1 -43.77 30.19 119.44
N ASP A 2 -44.39 29.75 120.46
CA ASP A 2 -44.60 30.49 121.74
C ASP A 2 -43.82 29.84 122.91
N LYS A 3 -42.63 29.47 122.70
CA LYS A 3 -41.65 28.95 123.64
C LYS A 3 -40.91 30.09 124.27
N ASP A 4 -40.90 30.10 125.66
CA ASP A 4 -40.20 31.15 126.45
C ASP A 4 -38.69 30.79 126.57
N ILE A 5 -37.90 31.65 127.18
CA ILE A 5 -36.41 31.45 127.25
C ILE A 5 -36.04 30.21 128.08
N THR A 6 -36.92 29.64 128.83
CA THR A 6 -36.68 28.41 129.59
C THR A 6 -36.71 27.16 128.66
N GLU A 7 -37.30 27.31 127.48
CA GLU A 7 -37.35 26.25 126.45
C GLU A 7 -36.31 26.41 125.34
N GLN A 8 -35.28 27.21 125.51
CA GLN A 8 -34.21 27.48 124.53
C GLN A 8 -33.56 26.22 124.01
N GLU A 9 -33.39 25.20 124.80
CA GLU A 9 -32.81 23.91 124.33
C GLU A 9 -33.73 23.23 123.34
N VAL A 10 -35.05 23.32 123.57
CA VAL A 10 -36.02 22.76 122.58
C VAL A 10 -35.97 23.55 121.26
N VAL A 11 -35.83 24.87 121.31
CA VAL A 11 -35.69 25.74 120.14
C VAL A 11 -34.35 25.42 119.38
N ASN A 12 -33.28 25.26 120.17
CA ASN A 12 -32.00 24.87 119.63
C ASN A 12 -32.05 23.46 118.97
N GLY A 13 -32.82 22.54 119.62
CA GLY A 13 -33.06 21.20 119.06
C GLY A 13 -33.77 21.26 117.69
N TYR A 14 -34.81 22.15 117.58
CA TYR A 14 -35.45 22.35 116.27
C TYR A 14 -34.51 22.97 115.22
N ALA A 15 -33.71 23.95 115.65
CA ALA A 15 -32.74 24.58 114.77
C ALA A 15 -31.69 23.56 114.25
N LYS A 16 -31.22 22.68 115.17
CA LYS A 16 -30.31 21.60 114.81
C LYS A 16 -30.95 20.59 113.81
N ALA A 17 -32.20 20.14 114.15
CA ALA A 17 -32.91 19.20 113.29
C ALA A 17 -33.20 19.79 111.91
N ILE A 18 -33.53 21.09 111.85
CA ILE A 18 -33.71 21.80 110.55
C ILE A 18 -32.37 21.86 109.81
N ASN A 19 -31.27 22.20 110.41
CA ASN A 19 -29.97 22.26 109.81
C ASN A 19 -29.48 20.87 109.30
N GLU A 20 -29.67 19.85 110.18
CA GLU A 20 -29.39 18.44 109.80
C GLU A 20 -30.25 18.01 108.60
N ALA A 21 -31.52 18.40 108.54
CA ALA A 21 -32.36 18.11 107.36
C ALA A 21 -31.93 18.90 106.11
N ILE A 22 -31.49 20.16 106.30
CA ILE A 22 -30.93 20.96 105.19
C ILE A 22 -29.63 20.35 104.67
N ASP A 23 -28.73 19.88 105.61
CA ASP A 23 -27.45 19.23 105.24
C ASP A 23 -27.64 17.92 104.47
N HIS A 24 -28.81 17.30 104.61
CA HIS A 24 -29.15 16.10 103.85
C HIS A 24 -29.94 16.40 102.57
N LEU A 25 -30.11 17.63 102.16
CA LEU A 25 -30.76 17.99 100.96
C LEU A 25 -29.78 17.73 99.80
N GLU A 26 -30.11 16.79 98.96
CA GLU A 26 -29.43 16.56 97.69
C GLU A 26 -30.24 17.14 96.53
N TYR A 27 -29.56 17.71 95.58
CA TYR A 27 -30.22 18.11 94.35
C TYR A 27 -30.66 16.85 93.55
N LYS A 28 -31.85 16.91 92.97
CA LYS A 28 -32.35 15.91 92.04
C LYS A 28 -31.37 15.79 90.92
N ASP A 29 -31.12 14.57 90.44
CA ASP A 29 -30.31 14.31 89.27
C ASP A 29 -30.84 15.02 87.99
N ALA A 30 -29.97 15.47 87.13
CA ALA A 30 -30.36 15.99 85.86
C ALA A 30 -30.99 14.86 84.98
N ASP A 31 -31.88 15.26 84.07
CA ASP A 31 -32.54 14.36 83.15
C ASP A 31 -31.62 14.11 81.89
N TYR A 32 -31.11 12.90 81.81
CA TYR A 32 -30.23 12.43 80.67
C TYR A 32 -31.01 11.77 79.52
N THR A 33 -32.37 11.81 79.54
CA THR A 33 -33.18 11.14 78.54
C THR A 33 -32.76 11.53 77.10
N LYS A 34 -32.60 12.84 76.88
CA LYS A 34 -32.18 13.35 75.56
C LYS A 34 -30.76 12.89 75.13
N VAL A 35 -29.84 12.76 76.12
CA VAL A 35 -28.50 12.28 75.88
C VAL A 35 -28.54 10.80 75.48
N THR A 36 -29.31 10.00 76.23
CA THR A 36 -29.50 8.57 75.97
C THR A 36 -30.10 8.35 74.60
N GLU A 37 -31.18 9.08 74.29
CA GLU A 37 -31.81 9.03 72.95
C GLU A 37 -30.81 9.40 71.81
N ALA A 38 -29.97 10.45 71.99
CA ALA A 38 -29.00 10.86 71.04
C ALA A 38 -27.90 9.80 70.87
N ILE A 39 -27.42 9.15 71.95
CA ILE A 39 -26.46 8.03 71.87
C ILE A 39 -27.07 6.83 71.18
N GLU A 40 -28.30 6.44 71.50
CA GLU A 40 -29.01 5.36 70.86
C GLU A 40 -29.18 5.61 69.37
N LYS A 41 -29.56 6.83 68.99
CA LYS A 41 -29.66 7.26 67.62
C LYS A 41 -28.29 7.11 66.89
N ALA A 42 -27.18 7.51 67.49
CA ALA A 42 -25.86 7.36 66.97
C ALA A 42 -25.45 5.87 66.78
N ASN A 43 -25.73 5.05 67.81
CA ASN A 43 -25.38 3.61 67.80
C ASN A 43 -26.21 2.81 66.84
N ASN A 44 -27.38 3.25 66.43
CA ASN A 44 -28.21 2.65 65.38
C ASN A 44 -27.71 2.97 63.96
N LEU A 45 -26.75 3.90 63.81
CA LEU A 45 -26.14 4.19 62.53
C LEU A 45 -25.00 3.20 62.21
N ASN A 46 -24.98 2.64 60.98
CA ASN A 46 -23.85 1.89 60.52
C ASN A 46 -22.71 2.85 60.16
N LYS A 47 -21.67 2.93 61.03
CA LYS A 47 -20.52 3.82 60.86
C LYS A 47 -19.86 3.71 59.49
N ASP A 48 -19.85 2.51 58.95
CA ASP A 48 -19.24 2.21 57.63
C ASP A 48 -19.93 2.91 56.45
N ASN A 49 -21.12 3.41 56.63
CA ASN A 49 -21.87 4.14 55.60
C ASN A 49 -21.57 5.64 55.57
N TYR A 50 -20.64 6.10 56.37
CA TYR A 50 -20.30 7.52 56.44
C TYR A 50 -18.82 7.77 56.17
N LYS A 51 -18.50 8.92 55.59
CA LYS A 51 -17.16 9.30 55.22
C LYS A 51 -16.25 9.42 56.45
N ASP A 52 -16.77 9.98 57.54
CA ASP A 52 -16.08 10.17 58.80
C ASP A 52 -17.11 10.13 59.92
N PHE A 53 -16.89 9.33 60.96
CA PHE A 53 -17.76 9.18 62.13
C PHE A 53 -17.10 9.73 63.41
N THR A 54 -15.90 10.27 63.32
CA THR A 54 -15.00 10.65 64.41
C THR A 54 -15.63 11.71 65.31
N GLU A 55 -16.31 12.73 64.75
CA GLU A 55 -16.93 13.80 65.52
C GLU A 55 -18.14 13.33 66.35
N VAL A 56 -18.86 12.33 65.82
CA VAL A 56 -19.96 11.69 66.62
C VAL A 56 -19.37 10.92 67.80
N GLU A 57 -18.30 10.14 67.58
CA GLU A 57 -17.61 9.41 68.65
C GLU A 57 -17.03 10.37 69.72
N LYS A 58 -16.43 11.49 69.28
CA LYS A 58 -15.93 12.51 70.20
C LYS A 58 -17.07 13.12 71.05
N ALA A 59 -18.17 13.46 70.41
CA ALA A 59 -19.34 14.04 71.18
C ALA A 59 -19.93 13.05 72.18
N ILE A 60 -20.01 11.74 71.85
CA ILE A 60 -20.45 10.72 72.81
C ILE A 60 -19.43 10.56 73.95
N ASN A 61 -18.16 10.50 73.66
CA ASN A 61 -17.10 10.36 74.65
C ASN A 61 -16.97 11.58 75.58
N ALA A 62 -17.46 12.76 75.16
CA ALA A 62 -17.47 13.99 75.93
C ALA A 62 -18.63 14.06 76.95
N VAL A 63 -19.53 13.07 76.94
CA VAL A 63 -20.64 13.04 77.88
C VAL A 63 -20.12 12.85 79.33
N VAL A 64 -20.47 13.78 80.16
CA VAL A 64 -20.18 13.73 81.65
C VAL A 64 -21.46 13.36 82.40
N THR A 65 -21.43 12.30 83.19
CA THR A 65 -22.52 11.82 84.01
C THR A 65 -22.45 12.42 85.44
N GLY A 66 -23.51 12.26 86.24
CA GLY A 66 -23.54 12.69 87.67
C GLY A 66 -23.83 14.19 87.86
N LYS A 67 -24.35 14.85 86.84
CA LYS A 67 -24.83 16.27 87.02
C LYS A 67 -26.20 16.30 87.64
N ASN A 68 -26.44 17.35 88.41
CA ASN A 68 -27.76 17.58 89.06
C ASN A 68 -28.65 18.52 88.25
N ILE A 69 -29.89 18.70 88.66
CA ILE A 69 -30.91 19.48 87.92
C ILE A 69 -30.53 20.94 87.68
N THR A 70 -29.63 21.53 88.46
CA THR A 70 -29.16 22.91 88.24
C THR A 70 -28.20 22.99 87.02
N GLN A 71 -27.71 21.87 86.58
CA GLN A 71 -26.81 21.73 85.41
C GLN A 71 -27.54 21.11 84.21
N GLN A 72 -28.90 21.15 84.22
CA GLN A 72 -29.68 20.58 83.11
C GLN A 72 -29.32 21.15 81.74
N ASP A 73 -29.03 22.46 81.66
CA ASP A 73 -28.61 23.10 80.38
C ASP A 73 -27.29 22.50 79.79
N GLU A 74 -26.37 22.11 80.71
CA GLU A 74 -25.12 21.46 80.26
C GLU A 74 -25.42 20.05 79.75
N VAL A 75 -26.36 19.31 80.38
CA VAL A 75 -26.76 17.97 79.87
C VAL A 75 -27.49 18.09 78.55
N ASP A 76 -28.39 19.08 78.40
CA ASP A 76 -29.07 19.33 77.14
C ASP A 76 -28.06 19.73 75.99
N ALA A 77 -27.02 20.49 76.34
CA ALA A 77 -25.95 20.84 75.39
C ALA A 77 -25.18 19.63 74.92
N MET A 78 -24.91 18.60 75.77
CA MET A 78 -24.29 17.35 75.38
C MET A 78 -25.17 16.58 74.38
N ALA A 79 -26.48 16.48 74.62
CA ALA A 79 -27.40 15.85 73.68
C ALA A 79 -27.43 16.57 72.32
N LYS A 80 -27.41 17.91 72.38
CA LYS A 80 -27.36 18.75 71.18
C LYS A 80 -26.07 18.50 70.37
N ALA A 81 -24.93 18.49 71.06
CA ALA A 81 -23.64 18.24 70.40
C ALA A 81 -23.57 16.90 69.63
N ILE A 82 -24.13 15.82 70.23
CA ILE A 82 -24.25 14.52 69.58
C ILE A 82 -25.17 14.62 68.37
N ASN A 83 -26.34 15.26 68.50
CA ASN A 83 -27.29 15.40 67.41
C ASN A 83 -26.75 16.26 66.27
N ASP A 84 -26.00 17.34 66.56
CA ASP A 84 -25.35 18.19 65.56
C ASP A 84 -24.28 17.40 64.82
N ALA A 85 -23.46 16.62 65.51
CA ALA A 85 -22.46 15.76 64.91
C ALA A 85 -23.10 14.69 63.99
N ILE A 86 -24.23 14.06 64.39
CA ILE A 86 -25.02 13.15 63.57
C ILE A 86 -25.54 13.86 62.31
N GLY A 87 -26.04 15.10 62.46
CA GLY A 87 -26.56 15.92 61.38
C GLY A 87 -25.51 16.32 60.34
N ALA A 88 -24.25 16.39 60.76
CA ALA A 88 -23.10 16.72 59.88
C ALA A 88 -22.52 15.50 59.14
N LEU A 89 -23.00 14.27 59.40
CA LEU A 89 -22.51 13.08 58.75
C LEU A 89 -22.78 13.08 57.25
N VAL A 90 -21.74 12.85 56.43
CA VAL A 90 -21.83 12.67 54.99
C VAL A 90 -21.92 11.19 54.68
N PHE A 91 -23.07 10.76 54.15
CA PHE A 91 -23.27 9.38 53.73
C PHE A 91 -22.38 9.04 52.56
N GLN A 92 -21.66 7.90 52.57
CA GLN A 92 -20.81 7.40 51.50
C GLN A 92 -21.32 6.04 51.05
N LEU A 93 -21.70 5.97 49.78
CA LEU A 93 -22.09 4.72 49.13
C LEU A 93 -20.88 3.81 48.93
N LYS A 94 -21.01 2.54 49.28
CA LYS A 94 -20.03 1.49 49.04
C LYS A 94 -20.39 0.74 47.75
N ILE A 95 -19.93 1.29 46.60
CA ILE A 95 -20.13 0.68 45.30
C ILE A 95 -18.80 0.11 44.85
N LYS A 96 -18.81 -1.10 44.26
CA LYS A 96 -17.63 -1.76 43.77
C LYS A 96 -17.67 -1.87 42.25
N TYR A 97 -16.51 -1.73 41.64
CA TYR A 97 -16.35 -2.14 40.23
C TYR A 97 -16.24 -3.66 40.18
N ASN A 98 -16.89 -4.24 39.16
CA ASN A 98 -16.80 -5.65 38.81
C ASN A 98 -16.28 -5.79 37.38
N SER A 99 -15.15 -6.46 37.20
CA SER A 99 -14.53 -6.67 35.89
C SER A 99 -15.33 -7.54 34.92
N ASN A 100 -16.30 -8.33 35.48
CA ASN A 100 -17.19 -9.19 34.69
C ASN A 100 -16.45 -10.06 33.65
N GLY A 101 -15.40 -10.74 34.08
CA GLY A 101 -14.55 -11.57 33.21
C GLY A 101 -13.32 -10.88 32.63
N GLY A 102 -13.20 -9.57 32.76
CA GLY A 102 -11.94 -8.85 32.48
C GLY A 102 -10.90 -9.11 33.58
N THR A 103 -9.66 -8.74 33.32
CA THR A 103 -8.53 -8.86 34.25
C THR A 103 -7.99 -7.50 34.66
N GLY A 104 -7.15 -7.45 35.69
CA GLY A 104 -6.67 -6.22 36.29
C GLY A 104 -7.50 -5.75 37.48
N THR A 105 -7.22 -4.54 37.97
CA THR A 105 -7.87 -3.96 39.17
C THR A 105 -8.21 -2.51 38.88
N MET A 106 -9.34 -2.07 39.46
CA MET A 106 -9.74 -0.65 39.53
C MET A 106 -10.06 -0.33 40.98
N ALA A 107 -9.66 0.86 41.48
CA ALA A 107 -10.05 1.36 42.77
C ALA A 107 -11.55 1.64 42.76
N ASN A 108 -12.27 1.21 43.83
CA ASN A 108 -13.69 1.53 43.97
C ASN A 108 -13.89 3.03 44.05
N PRO A 109 -14.92 3.59 43.42
CA PRO A 109 -15.15 5.01 43.40
C PRO A 109 -15.72 5.48 44.76
N ALA A 110 -15.31 6.66 45.22
CA ALA A 110 -15.97 7.38 46.28
C ALA A 110 -17.20 8.09 45.69
N ILE A 111 -18.39 7.52 45.84
CA ILE A 111 -19.64 8.09 45.34
C ILE A 111 -20.36 8.81 46.48
N GLU A 112 -20.65 10.10 46.31
CA GLU A 112 -21.43 10.89 47.24
C GLU A 112 -22.93 10.72 46.94
N LEU A 113 -23.73 10.60 48.03
CA LEU A 113 -25.17 10.48 47.93
C LEU A 113 -25.78 11.73 47.26
N ASP A 114 -26.74 11.48 46.35
CA ASP A 114 -27.51 12.51 45.66
C ASP A 114 -26.67 13.49 44.79
N LYS A 115 -25.41 13.13 44.47
CA LYS A 115 -24.57 13.88 43.55
C LYS A 115 -24.34 13.12 42.24
N GLU A 116 -24.06 13.86 41.18
CA GLU A 116 -23.72 13.28 39.88
C GLU A 116 -22.38 12.54 39.93
N PHE A 117 -22.39 11.28 39.54
CA PHE A 117 -21.21 10.49 39.29
C PHE A 117 -21.03 10.34 37.78
N THR A 118 -19.82 10.57 37.30
CA THR A 118 -19.45 10.38 35.87
C THR A 118 -18.73 9.08 35.72
N PHE A 119 -19.20 8.22 34.80
CA PHE A 119 -18.58 6.92 34.54
C PHE A 119 -17.21 7.08 33.89
N PRO A 120 -16.13 6.56 34.51
CA PRO A 120 -14.76 6.72 34.00
C PRO A 120 -14.46 5.77 32.86
N LYS A 121 -13.27 5.92 32.25
CA LYS A 121 -12.70 4.89 31.38
C LYS A 121 -12.50 3.59 32.13
N CYS A 122 -12.67 2.46 31.45
CA CYS A 122 -12.41 1.15 32.02
C CYS A 122 -10.88 0.89 32.00
N GLU A 123 -10.36 0.53 33.18
CA GLU A 123 -8.94 0.14 33.33
C GLU A 123 -8.74 -1.38 33.33
N TYR A 124 -9.82 -2.15 33.34
CA TYR A 124 -9.74 -3.59 33.15
C TYR A 124 -9.31 -3.96 31.76
N VAL A 125 -8.52 -4.99 31.65
CA VAL A 125 -8.18 -5.61 30.37
C VAL A 125 -9.34 -6.49 29.93
N ALA A 126 -9.81 -6.28 28.72
CA ALA A 126 -10.92 -7.04 28.16
C ALA A 126 -10.59 -8.54 28.01
N PRO A 127 -11.60 -9.42 28.12
CA PRO A 127 -11.45 -10.82 27.71
C PRO A 127 -11.03 -10.91 26.23
N ASN A 128 -10.34 -11.99 25.88
CA ASN A 128 -9.85 -12.20 24.51
C ASN A 128 -10.98 -12.10 23.48
N GLY A 129 -10.74 -11.40 22.40
CA GLY A 129 -11.69 -11.16 21.31
C GLY A 129 -12.79 -10.14 21.61
N LYS A 130 -12.74 -9.46 22.77
CA LYS A 130 -13.75 -8.48 23.18
C LYS A 130 -13.15 -7.11 23.47
N HIS A 131 -14.01 -6.12 23.48
CA HIS A 131 -13.68 -4.76 23.91
C HIS A 131 -14.73 -4.22 24.89
N PHE A 132 -14.38 -3.15 25.59
CA PHE A 132 -15.28 -2.52 26.56
C PHE A 132 -16.40 -1.76 25.84
N LYS A 133 -17.65 -2.12 26.20
CA LYS A 133 -18.87 -1.48 25.70
C LYS A 133 -19.33 -0.34 26.60
N GLY A 134 -19.28 -0.55 27.90
CA GLY A 134 -19.80 0.38 28.88
C GLY A 134 -19.89 -0.23 30.28
N TRP A 135 -20.42 0.54 31.20
CA TRP A 135 -20.64 0.15 32.60
C TRP A 135 -22.11 -0.17 32.83
N GLN A 136 -22.40 -1.33 33.35
CA GLN A 136 -23.76 -1.74 33.71
C GLN A 136 -24.02 -1.51 35.20
N VAL A 137 -25.10 -0.81 35.51
CA VAL A 137 -25.70 -0.75 36.84
C VAL A 137 -27.16 -1.18 36.70
N ASP A 138 -27.55 -2.20 37.45
CA ASP A 138 -28.83 -2.88 37.28
C ASP A 138 -29.02 -3.37 35.81
N ASN A 139 -30.04 -2.87 35.13
CA ASN A 139 -30.33 -3.23 33.71
C ASN A 139 -29.88 -2.16 32.70
N THR A 140 -29.24 -1.08 33.19
CA THR A 140 -28.84 0.04 32.33
C THR A 140 -27.35 0.04 32.07
N VAL A 141 -26.97 0.21 30.79
CA VAL A 141 -25.56 0.33 30.36
C VAL A 141 -25.25 1.80 30.12
N TYR A 142 -24.22 2.29 30.75
CA TYR A 142 -23.70 3.66 30.68
C TYR A 142 -22.38 3.66 29.89
N LYS A 143 -22.20 4.62 29.00
CA LYS A 143 -20.92 4.86 28.31
C LYS A 143 -19.96 5.65 29.20
N VAL A 144 -18.69 5.64 28.82
CA VAL A 144 -17.70 6.54 29.43
C VAL A 144 -18.16 7.99 29.26
N GLY A 145 -18.17 8.73 30.37
CA GLY A 145 -18.63 10.12 30.41
C GLY A 145 -20.12 10.31 30.71
N ASP A 146 -20.93 9.26 30.65
CA ASP A 146 -22.32 9.32 31.09
C ASP A 146 -22.38 9.61 32.59
N LYS A 147 -23.51 10.17 33.05
CA LYS A 147 -23.71 10.59 34.41
C LYS A 147 -24.90 9.85 35.05
N ARG A 148 -24.80 9.58 36.35
CA ARG A 148 -25.88 9.03 37.17
C ARG A 148 -25.83 9.62 38.55
N VAL A 149 -26.99 9.89 39.16
CA VAL A 149 -27.13 10.16 40.58
C VAL A 149 -27.42 8.84 41.29
N PHE A 150 -26.65 8.55 42.35
CA PHE A 150 -26.83 7.37 43.18
C PHE A 150 -27.55 7.76 44.48
N THR A 151 -28.50 6.92 44.86
CA THR A 151 -29.32 7.08 46.08
C THR A 151 -28.96 6.04 47.14
N LYS A 152 -29.56 6.11 48.33
CA LYS A 152 -29.35 5.11 49.40
C LYS A 152 -29.72 3.69 48.97
N ASP A 153 -30.65 3.53 48.01
CA ASP A 153 -31.08 2.25 47.46
C ASP A 153 -30.01 1.58 46.58
N ASP A 154 -29.00 2.35 46.22
CA ASP A 154 -27.87 1.83 45.46
C ASP A 154 -26.73 1.27 46.35
N GLN A 155 -26.87 1.29 47.66
CA GLN A 155 -25.86 0.78 48.58
C GLN A 155 -25.51 -0.67 48.29
N ASN A 156 -24.21 -0.96 48.19
CA ASN A 156 -23.63 -2.27 47.84
C ASN A 156 -23.92 -2.78 46.44
N LYS A 157 -24.44 -1.96 45.52
CA LYS A 157 -24.52 -2.33 44.11
C LYS A 157 -23.14 -2.39 43.48
N GLU A 158 -23.07 -3.13 42.37
CA GLU A 158 -21.86 -3.23 41.56
C GLU A 158 -22.01 -2.45 40.23
N ILE A 159 -20.93 -1.79 39.83
CA ILE A 159 -20.74 -1.25 38.48
C ILE A 159 -19.98 -2.28 37.68
N LYS A 160 -20.70 -3.03 36.84
CA LYS A 160 -20.13 -4.15 36.07
C LYS A 160 -19.61 -3.69 34.71
N ALA A 161 -18.42 -4.10 34.32
CA ALA A 161 -17.95 -3.93 32.96
C ALA A 161 -18.80 -4.76 32.00
N VAL A 162 -19.17 -4.17 30.87
CA VAL A 162 -19.87 -4.85 29.78
C VAL A 162 -18.88 -4.97 28.62
N TRP A 163 -18.73 -6.20 28.14
CA TRP A 163 -17.85 -6.54 27.03
C TRP A 163 -18.66 -6.95 25.83
N GLU A 164 -18.22 -6.54 24.64
CA GLU A 164 -18.79 -7.01 23.37
C GLU A 164 -17.69 -7.50 22.45
N GLU A 165 -18.02 -8.40 21.54
CA GLU A 165 -17.10 -8.94 20.56
C GLU A 165 -16.75 -7.87 19.52
N HIS A 166 -15.53 -7.98 18.93
CA HIS A 166 -15.13 -7.08 17.86
C HIS A 166 -15.95 -7.35 16.61
N THR A 167 -16.61 -6.33 16.10
CA THR A 167 -17.22 -6.32 14.77
C THR A 167 -16.36 -5.51 13.84
N PHE A 168 -15.72 -6.17 12.87
CA PHE A 168 -14.82 -5.52 11.92
C PHE A 168 -15.59 -5.03 10.70
N ASP A 169 -16.35 -3.97 10.87
CA ASP A 169 -17.20 -3.36 9.82
C ASP A 169 -16.65 -2.03 9.29
N GLN A 170 -15.67 -1.44 10.00
CA GLN A 170 -15.10 -0.17 9.62
C GLN A 170 -14.05 -0.35 8.53
N LYS A 171 -14.19 0.45 7.45
CA LYS A 171 -13.28 0.47 6.29
C LYS A 171 -12.36 1.68 6.36
N LEU A 172 -11.50 1.70 7.36
CA LEU A 172 -10.56 2.80 7.59
C LEU A 172 -9.17 2.41 7.08
N LYS A 173 -8.54 3.31 6.33
CA LYS A 173 -7.17 3.13 5.82
C LYS A 173 -6.11 3.36 6.90
N GLU A 174 -6.49 4.01 7.97
CA GLU A 174 -5.65 4.31 9.13
C GLU A 174 -6.48 4.25 10.41
N VAL A 175 -5.89 3.71 11.47
CA VAL A 175 -6.48 3.64 12.79
C VAL A 175 -5.43 4.08 13.81
N ASN A 176 -5.73 5.08 14.62
CA ASN A 176 -4.83 5.63 15.65
C ASN A 176 -3.44 6.03 15.10
N GLY A 177 -3.38 6.58 13.87
CA GLY A 177 -2.13 6.99 13.22
C GLY A 177 -1.33 5.83 12.60
N VAL A 178 -1.89 4.61 12.56
CA VAL A 178 -1.25 3.43 11.98
C VAL A 178 -2.02 2.98 10.75
N SER A 179 -1.32 2.80 9.64
CA SER A 179 -1.92 2.29 8.41
C SER A 179 -2.43 0.86 8.58
N THR A 180 -3.63 0.61 8.06
CA THR A 180 -4.25 -0.73 8.01
C THR A 180 -3.95 -1.47 6.70
N LEU A 181 -3.00 -0.97 5.89
CA LEU A 181 -2.63 -1.55 4.61
C LEU A 181 -2.15 -2.99 4.78
N LYS A 182 -2.79 -3.92 4.06
CA LYS A 182 -2.37 -5.30 3.91
C LYS A 182 -1.52 -5.49 2.65
N ASP A 183 -2.08 -5.15 1.50
CA ASP A 183 -1.42 -5.31 0.21
C ASP A 183 -1.46 -3.99 -0.56
N LYS A 184 -0.30 -3.56 -1.06
CA LYS A 184 -0.21 -2.38 -1.93
C LYS A 184 -0.90 -2.62 -3.27
N ALA A 185 -1.44 -1.57 -3.86
CA ALA A 185 -1.91 -1.62 -5.24
C ALA A 185 -0.79 -2.02 -6.19
N THR A 186 -1.13 -2.83 -7.19
CA THR A 186 -0.25 -3.19 -8.30
C THR A 186 -0.80 -2.63 -9.61
N CYS A 187 -0.19 -2.95 -10.72
CA CYS A 187 -0.71 -2.54 -12.03
C CYS A 187 -2.13 -3.08 -12.28
N THR A 188 -2.46 -4.24 -11.75
CA THR A 188 -3.70 -4.97 -12.04
C THR A 188 -4.62 -5.16 -10.84
N THR A 189 -4.12 -4.98 -9.63
CA THR A 189 -4.90 -5.15 -8.40
C THR A 189 -5.00 -3.87 -7.60
N ASN A 190 -6.14 -3.67 -6.97
CA ASN A 190 -6.35 -2.58 -6.01
C ASN A 190 -5.61 -2.83 -4.69
N ALA A 191 -5.38 -1.77 -3.94
CA ALA A 191 -4.86 -1.90 -2.58
C ALA A 191 -5.88 -2.59 -1.67
N ILE A 192 -5.38 -3.42 -0.76
CA ILE A 192 -6.20 -4.14 0.22
C ILE A 192 -5.82 -3.65 1.61
N TYR A 193 -6.81 -3.37 2.41
CA TYR A 193 -6.66 -2.92 3.80
C TYR A 193 -7.41 -3.87 4.73
N TYR A 194 -6.92 -4.04 5.94
CA TYR A 194 -7.66 -4.70 6.99
C TYR A 194 -8.80 -3.80 7.49
N LYS A 195 -9.97 -4.41 7.73
CA LYS A 195 -11.06 -3.73 8.40
C LYS A 195 -10.74 -3.50 9.88
N SER A 196 -11.44 -2.58 10.50
CA SER A 196 -11.31 -2.29 11.92
C SER A 196 -12.65 -2.31 12.65
N CYS A 197 -12.58 -2.47 13.97
CA CYS A 197 -13.70 -2.28 14.89
C CYS A 197 -13.79 -0.81 15.29
N THR A 198 -14.95 -0.37 15.69
CA THR A 198 -15.20 0.99 16.25
C THR A 198 -14.33 1.31 17.46
N CYS A 199 -13.85 0.29 18.18
CA CYS A 199 -12.91 0.46 19.29
C CYS A 199 -11.47 0.76 18.87
N GLY A 200 -11.16 0.69 17.57
CA GLY A 200 -9.81 0.88 17.05
C GLY A 200 -9.00 -0.43 16.91
N GLN A 201 -9.56 -1.60 17.22
CA GLN A 201 -8.90 -2.87 16.94
C GLN A 201 -8.93 -3.14 15.44
N VAL A 202 -7.78 -3.48 14.85
CA VAL A 202 -7.66 -3.85 13.45
C VAL A 202 -7.78 -5.38 13.33
N SER A 203 -8.55 -5.86 12.36
CA SER A 203 -8.66 -7.28 12.03
C SER A 203 -7.35 -7.84 11.50
N THR A 204 -7.11 -9.12 11.73
CA THR A 204 -5.99 -9.86 11.11
C THR A 204 -6.44 -10.70 9.91
N THR A 205 -7.74 -10.80 9.67
CA THR A 205 -8.32 -11.67 8.64
C THR A 205 -9.28 -10.94 7.71
N GLU A 206 -10.14 -10.09 8.25
CA GLU A 206 -11.13 -9.37 7.46
C GLU A 206 -10.53 -8.16 6.76
N THR A 207 -10.76 -8.07 5.47
CA THR A 207 -10.19 -7.03 4.61
C THR A 207 -11.26 -6.33 3.77
N PHE A 208 -10.88 -5.21 3.19
CA PHE A 208 -11.64 -4.55 2.14
C PHE A 208 -10.69 -4.07 1.03
N GLU A 209 -11.22 -4.01 -0.15
CA GLU A 209 -10.53 -3.50 -1.32
C GLU A 209 -10.81 -1.99 -1.46
N ASP A 210 -9.76 -1.21 -1.67
CA ASP A 210 -9.86 0.21 -1.97
C ASP A 210 -9.97 0.39 -3.49
N LYS A 211 -11.20 0.54 -3.97
CA LYS A 211 -11.52 0.59 -5.39
C LYS A 211 -10.78 1.73 -6.09
N ASP A 212 -10.50 1.54 -7.37
CA ASP A 212 -9.86 2.52 -8.26
C ASP A 212 -8.43 2.92 -7.88
N THR A 213 -7.74 2.06 -7.11
CA THR A 213 -6.34 2.27 -6.74
C THR A 213 -5.34 1.48 -7.59
N LYS A 214 -5.81 0.69 -8.56
CA LYS A 214 -4.93 0.03 -9.54
C LYS A 214 -4.02 1.06 -10.20
N LEU A 215 -2.72 0.77 -10.25
CA LEU A 215 -1.74 1.69 -10.81
C LEU A 215 -1.78 1.76 -12.34
N GLY A 216 -2.37 0.75 -12.99
CA GLY A 216 -2.29 0.55 -14.42
C GLY A 216 -0.86 0.19 -14.87
N HIS A 217 -0.71 -0.16 -16.13
CA HIS A 217 0.60 -0.39 -16.73
C HIS A 217 1.18 0.92 -17.27
N GLU A 218 2.48 1.10 -17.10
CA GLU A 218 3.25 2.21 -17.65
C GLU A 218 4.33 1.63 -18.57
N TYR A 219 3.98 1.50 -19.86
CA TYR A 219 4.83 0.91 -20.88
C TYR A 219 5.87 1.92 -21.39
N THR A 220 6.98 2.04 -20.67
CA THR A 220 8.06 3.00 -20.97
C THR A 220 9.44 2.36 -21.03
N LYS A 221 9.59 1.14 -20.47
CA LYS A 221 10.88 0.46 -20.40
C LYS A 221 11.18 -0.22 -21.74
N GLN A 222 12.32 0.10 -22.32
CA GLN A 222 12.84 -0.50 -23.54
C GLN A 222 13.79 -1.65 -23.21
N ILE A 223 13.45 -2.86 -23.61
CA ILE A 223 14.28 -4.06 -23.42
C ILE A 223 14.41 -4.79 -24.73
N LYS A 224 15.65 -4.95 -25.20
CA LYS A 224 15.99 -5.73 -26.40
C LYS A 224 16.19 -7.19 -25.98
N ASP A 225 15.13 -7.95 -26.02
CA ASP A 225 15.13 -9.39 -25.73
C ASP A 225 14.13 -10.03 -26.68
N GLU A 226 14.45 -11.21 -27.17
CA GLU A 226 13.63 -11.94 -28.13
C GLU A 226 12.18 -12.12 -27.68
N LYS A 227 11.95 -12.28 -26.38
CA LYS A 227 10.60 -12.40 -25.81
C LYS A 227 9.74 -11.16 -26.01
N TYR A 228 10.36 -9.99 -26.20
CA TYR A 228 9.67 -8.72 -26.45
C TYR A 228 9.73 -8.29 -27.92
N LEU A 229 10.35 -9.11 -28.79
CA LEU A 229 10.41 -8.82 -30.22
C LEU A 229 8.98 -8.80 -30.80
N LYS A 230 8.61 -7.68 -31.42
CA LYS A 230 7.36 -7.53 -32.17
C LYS A 230 7.51 -7.98 -33.61
N SER A 231 8.55 -7.48 -34.27
CA SER A 231 8.90 -7.83 -35.65
C SER A 231 10.37 -7.60 -35.87
N GLN A 232 10.99 -8.51 -36.62
CA GLN A 232 12.33 -8.34 -37.14
C GLN A 232 12.28 -7.57 -38.46
N GLY A 233 13.21 -6.66 -38.69
CA GLY A 233 13.36 -5.98 -39.96
C GLY A 233 13.65 -6.99 -41.09
N SER A 234 12.88 -6.93 -42.15
CA SER A 234 13.01 -7.86 -43.30
C SER A 234 14.24 -7.56 -44.17
N ASN A 235 14.75 -6.36 -44.07
CA ASN A 235 15.94 -5.90 -44.83
C ASN A 235 16.68 -4.82 -44.02
N CYS A 236 17.83 -4.38 -44.57
CA CYS A 236 18.71 -3.41 -43.89
C CYS A 236 18.17 -1.98 -43.75
N GLN A 237 16.97 -1.70 -44.20
CA GLN A 237 16.30 -0.41 -44.04
C GLN A 237 15.13 -0.49 -43.07
N GLU A 238 14.72 -1.68 -42.69
CA GLU A 238 13.64 -1.91 -41.72
C GLU A 238 14.24 -2.26 -40.39
N HIS A 239 13.79 -1.54 -39.35
CA HIS A 239 14.25 -1.72 -37.98
C HIS A 239 13.54 -2.87 -37.29
N ASP A 240 14.25 -3.54 -36.39
CA ASP A 240 13.63 -4.46 -35.47
C ASP A 240 12.74 -3.64 -34.51
N ALA A 241 11.51 -4.09 -34.31
CA ALA A 241 10.56 -3.49 -33.40
C ALA A 241 10.37 -4.36 -32.16
N TYR A 242 10.32 -3.72 -31.00
CA TYR A 242 10.13 -4.36 -29.70
C TYR A 242 8.98 -3.74 -28.94
N TRP A 243 8.23 -4.58 -28.24
CA TRP A 243 7.19 -4.13 -27.33
C TRP A 243 7.80 -3.43 -26.13
N TYR A 244 7.20 -2.32 -25.72
CA TYR A 244 7.53 -1.70 -24.42
C TYR A 244 7.17 -2.63 -23.29
N VAL A 245 7.91 -2.52 -22.21
CA VAL A 245 7.71 -3.26 -20.97
C VAL A 245 7.27 -2.29 -19.87
N CYS A 246 6.34 -2.72 -19.04
CA CYS A 246 5.87 -1.89 -17.93
C CYS A 246 7.01 -1.61 -16.94
N SER A 247 7.24 -0.34 -16.60
CA SER A 247 8.28 0.09 -15.67
C SER A 247 8.08 -0.45 -14.24
N ARG A 248 6.85 -0.80 -13.89
CA ARG A 248 6.45 -1.22 -12.53
C ARG A 248 6.43 -2.72 -12.31
N CYS A 249 6.06 -3.51 -13.31
CA CYS A 249 5.81 -4.96 -13.12
C CYS A 249 6.41 -5.85 -14.21
N ASP A 250 7.17 -5.27 -15.14
CA ASP A 250 7.82 -5.96 -16.27
C ASP A 250 6.85 -6.70 -17.23
N ALA A 251 5.53 -6.43 -17.14
CA ALA A 251 4.57 -6.95 -18.10
C ALA A 251 4.83 -6.35 -19.49
N SER A 252 4.70 -7.16 -20.53
CA SER A 252 4.84 -6.72 -21.91
C SER A 252 3.58 -6.04 -22.43
N ALA A 253 3.72 -4.99 -23.21
CA ALA A 253 2.61 -4.38 -23.94
C ALA A 253 1.97 -5.33 -24.96
N LYS A 254 2.70 -6.37 -25.39
CA LYS A 254 2.20 -7.42 -26.26
C LYS A 254 0.93 -8.08 -25.73
N ASP A 255 0.88 -8.28 -24.42
CA ASP A 255 -0.16 -9.05 -23.74
C ASP A 255 -1.33 -8.16 -23.28
N ASP A 256 -1.31 -6.86 -23.58
CA ASP A 256 -2.32 -5.88 -23.25
C ASP A 256 -3.04 -5.40 -24.51
N GLU A 257 -4.30 -5.78 -24.66
CA GLU A 257 -5.12 -5.41 -25.81
C GLU A 257 -5.27 -3.88 -25.99
N ASN A 258 -5.12 -3.12 -24.91
CA ASN A 258 -5.21 -1.67 -24.92
C ASN A 258 -3.86 -0.97 -25.19
N ALA A 259 -2.79 -1.72 -25.39
CA ALA A 259 -1.43 -1.22 -25.56
C ALA A 259 -0.77 -1.68 -26.87
N GLN A 260 -1.56 -2.00 -27.90
CA GLN A 260 -1.07 -2.51 -29.17
C GLN A 260 -0.25 -1.49 -29.97
N ASP A 261 -0.28 -0.24 -29.62
CA ASP A 261 0.53 0.86 -30.16
C ASP A 261 1.84 1.09 -29.39
N LYS A 262 2.05 0.36 -28.28
CA LYS A 262 3.18 0.55 -27.37
C LYS A 262 4.37 -0.32 -27.75
N TYR A 263 5.04 0.03 -28.85
CA TYR A 263 6.30 -0.56 -29.29
C TYR A 263 7.26 0.54 -29.74
N TYR A 264 8.52 0.20 -29.87
CA TYR A 264 9.56 1.08 -30.38
C TYR A 264 10.43 0.36 -31.40
N GLU A 265 11.00 1.10 -32.33
CA GLU A 265 12.00 0.60 -33.25
C GLU A 265 13.39 0.73 -32.63
N SER A 266 14.17 -0.32 -32.73
CA SER A 266 15.55 -0.34 -32.27
C SER A 266 16.49 0.26 -33.31
N ALA A 267 17.77 0.39 -32.97
CA ALA A 267 18.78 0.77 -33.95
C ALA A 267 19.20 -0.39 -34.88
N GLU A 268 18.91 -1.62 -34.49
CA GLU A 268 19.17 -2.80 -35.30
C GLU A 268 18.20 -2.83 -36.48
N VAL A 269 18.74 -3.16 -37.64
CA VAL A 269 18.01 -3.38 -38.88
C VAL A 269 18.17 -4.83 -39.33
N GLY A 270 17.28 -5.28 -40.19
CA GLY A 270 17.38 -6.60 -40.79
C GLY A 270 18.66 -6.77 -41.64
N ASN A 271 18.88 -8.00 -42.09
CA ASN A 271 20.04 -8.32 -42.91
C ASN A 271 19.93 -7.72 -44.31
N HIS A 272 21.09 -7.53 -44.98
CA HIS A 272 21.08 -7.16 -46.39
C HIS A 272 20.47 -8.27 -47.23
N VAL A 273 19.45 -7.94 -48.00
CA VAL A 273 18.87 -8.82 -49.03
C VAL A 273 19.34 -8.35 -50.36
N TYR A 274 20.18 -9.18 -51.05
CA TYR A 274 20.80 -8.85 -52.32
C TYR A 274 19.95 -9.35 -53.50
N ASP A 275 18.84 -8.70 -53.76
CA ASP A 275 17.85 -9.05 -54.76
C ASP A 275 17.73 -8.03 -55.90
N GLN A 276 18.39 -6.87 -55.74
CA GLN A 276 18.32 -5.81 -56.75
C GLN A 276 19.30 -6.07 -57.86
N GLU A 277 18.79 -6.07 -59.12
CA GLU A 277 19.57 -6.26 -60.35
C GLU A 277 19.81 -4.91 -61.01
N VAL A 278 20.90 -4.24 -60.60
CA VAL A 278 21.23 -2.90 -61.08
C VAL A 278 22.42 -2.95 -62.03
N GLU A 279 22.21 -2.54 -63.30
CA GLU A 279 23.23 -2.51 -64.36
C GLU A 279 24.00 -1.18 -64.30
N SER A 280 24.82 -0.97 -63.27
CA SER A 280 25.68 0.20 -63.18
C SER A 280 27.15 -0.18 -63.08
N SER A 281 28.05 0.73 -63.45
CA SER A 281 29.51 0.49 -63.40
C SER A 281 30.00 0.16 -61.95
N GLU A 282 29.29 0.61 -60.94
CA GLU A 282 29.60 0.36 -59.55
C GLU A 282 29.46 -1.13 -59.19
N TYR A 283 28.48 -1.80 -59.77
CA TYR A 283 28.20 -3.21 -59.53
C TYR A 283 28.82 -4.16 -60.56
N LEU A 284 29.62 -3.63 -61.54
CA LEU A 284 30.22 -4.46 -62.60
C LEU A 284 31.08 -5.54 -61.98
N ALA A 285 30.74 -6.81 -62.26
CA ALA A 285 31.49 -7.98 -61.82
C ALA A 285 32.46 -8.41 -63.00
N THR A 286 31.94 -8.49 -64.20
CA THR A 286 32.72 -8.78 -65.38
C THR A 286 32.21 -8.01 -66.58
N PRO A 287 33.08 -7.33 -67.32
CA PRO A 287 32.65 -6.61 -68.53
C PRO A 287 32.16 -7.57 -69.62
N ALA A 288 31.29 -7.06 -70.48
CA ALA A 288 30.82 -7.78 -71.65
C ALA A 288 31.98 -8.13 -72.58
N THR A 289 31.91 -9.29 -73.19
CA THR A 289 32.79 -9.69 -74.26
C THR A 289 32.00 -9.79 -75.55
N CYS A 290 32.65 -10.21 -76.60
CA CYS A 290 31.95 -10.42 -77.87
C CYS A 290 30.82 -11.45 -77.78
N MET A 291 30.94 -12.42 -76.90
CA MET A 291 30.06 -13.59 -76.84
C MET A 291 29.32 -13.70 -75.48
N THR A 292 29.79 -13.02 -74.46
CA THR A 292 29.19 -13.12 -73.10
C THR A 292 28.68 -11.76 -72.69
N PRO A 293 27.53 -11.69 -72.11
CA PRO A 293 27.01 -10.46 -71.57
C PRO A 293 27.85 -9.96 -70.40
N ALA A 294 27.73 -8.69 -70.04
CA ALA A 294 28.27 -8.15 -68.83
C ALA A 294 27.57 -8.84 -67.63
N ARG A 295 28.31 -9.00 -66.59
CA ARG A 295 27.73 -9.48 -65.29
C ARG A 295 27.87 -8.40 -64.23
N TYR A 296 26.84 -8.25 -63.46
CA TYR A 296 26.81 -7.29 -62.38
C TYR A 296 26.49 -8.02 -61.04
N TYR A 297 27.10 -7.60 -59.94
CA TYR A 297 26.74 -8.09 -58.64
C TYR A 297 25.33 -7.61 -58.29
N LYS A 298 24.51 -8.49 -57.73
CA LYS A 298 23.26 -8.10 -57.14
C LYS A 298 23.50 -7.15 -55.96
N SER A 299 22.65 -6.19 -55.76
CA SER A 299 22.76 -5.23 -54.66
C SER A 299 21.56 -5.32 -53.72
N CYS A 300 21.76 -4.83 -52.52
CA CYS A 300 20.67 -4.59 -51.57
C CYS A 300 20.00 -3.25 -51.89
N ILE A 301 18.77 -3.07 -51.41
CA ILE A 301 18.01 -1.81 -51.53
C ILE A 301 18.76 -0.59 -50.95
N CYS A 302 19.66 -0.79 -49.99
CA CYS A 302 20.51 0.27 -49.45
C CYS A 302 21.74 0.60 -50.32
N GLY A 303 21.95 -0.10 -51.43
CA GLY A 303 23.13 0.05 -52.31
C GLY A 303 24.30 -0.86 -51.91
N ALA A 304 24.23 -1.66 -50.87
CA ALA A 304 25.30 -2.58 -50.53
C ALA A 304 25.46 -3.64 -51.61
N LYS A 305 26.73 -3.91 -52.00
CA LYS A 305 27.10 -4.85 -53.04
C LYS A 305 27.17 -6.27 -52.51
N GLY A 306 26.44 -7.19 -53.14
CA GLY A 306 26.48 -8.63 -52.85
C GLY A 306 27.64 -9.35 -53.50
N THR A 307 27.67 -10.64 -53.38
CA THR A 307 28.67 -11.55 -53.97
C THR A 307 28.15 -12.34 -55.14
N GLU A 308 26.83 -12.49 -55.27
CA GLU A 308 26.17 -13.14 -56.38
C GLU A 308 26.05 -12.17 -57.58
N ALA A 309 26.34 -12.66 -58.80
CA ALA A 309 26.25 -11.83 -60.00
C ALA A 309 25.25 -12.40 -61.01
N PHE A 310 24.45 -11.53 -61.58
CA PHE A 310 23.53 -11.82 -62.67
C PHE A 310 24.10 -11.41 -64.01
N ALA A 311 23.60 -11.96 -65.11
CA ALA A 311 23.99 -11.62 -66.45
C ALA A 311 23.03 -10.59 -67.03
N ALA A 312 23.52 -9.45 -67.47
CA ALA A 312 22.74 -8.44 -68.15
C ALA A 312 22.46 -8.86 -69.62
N THR A 313 21.26 -9.34 -69.86
CA THR A 313 20.85 -9.84 -71.15
C THR A 313 20.97 -8.80 -72.23
N GLY A 314 21.53 -9.21 -73.42
CA GLY A 314 21.65 -8.30 -74.53
C GLY A 314 22.87 -7.37 -74.52
N THR A 315 23.71 -7.42 -73.46
CA THR A 315 24.90 -6.55 -73.37
C THR A 315 26.17 -7.07 -74.02
N HIS A 316 26.15 -8.31 -74.57
CA HIS A 316 27.31 -8.83 -75.28
C HIS A 316 27.65 -7.94 -76.49
N LEU A 317 28.93 -7.67 -76.65
CA LEU A 317 29.43 -6.67 -77.64
C LEU A 317 29.31 -7.09 -79.09
N GLY A 318 29.10 -8.38 -79.35
CA GLY A 318 29.20 -8.92 -80.70
C GLY A 318 30.62 -8.83 -81.25
N HIS A 319 30.81 -9.37 -82.39
CA HIS A 319 32.11 -9.28 -83.10
C HIS A 319 32.18 -8.03 -83.98
N ALA A 320 33.17 -7.20 -83.76
CA ALA A 320 33.52 -6.09 -84.66
C ALA A 320 34.59 -6.53 -85.60
N TYR A 321 34.17 -7.07 -86.74
CA TYR A 321 35.06 -7.60 -87.75
C TYR A 321 35.72 -6.50 -88.60
N ILE A 322 37.06 -6.53 -88.64
CA ILE A 322 37.91 -5.63 -89.45
C ILE A 322 38.75 -6.43 -90.41
N GLU A 323 39.17 -5.79 -91.46
CA GLU A 323 40.12 -6.35 -92.45
C GLU A 323 41.56 -6.33 -91.89
N VAL A 324 42.22 -7.48 -91.91
CA VAL A 324 43.61 -7.62 -91.40
C VAL A 324 44.39 -8.46 -92.38
N LYS A 325 45.27 -7.84 -93.15
CA LYS A 325 46.17 -8.53 -94.04
C LYS A 325 47.31 -9.18 -93.26
N ASN A 326 47.11 -10.44 -92.91
CA ASN A 326 48.11 -11.25 -92.24
C ASN A 326 48.01 -12.69 -92.76
N PRO A 327 49.14 -13.37 -93.14
CA PRO A 327 49.10 -14.75 -93.64
C PRO A 327 48.34 -15.73 -92.75
N GLN A 328 48.33 -15.50 -91.45
CA GLN A 328 47.59 -16.38 -90.51
C GLN A 328 46.05 -16.35 -90.68
N PHE A 329 45.54 -15.28 -91.31
CA PHE A 329 44.13 -15.11 -91.61
C PHE A 329 43.75 -15.34 -93.05
N LEU A 330 44.76 -15.75 -93.91
CA LEU A 330 44.53 -16.08 -95.29
C LEU A 330 43.49 -17.20 -95.36
N ARG A 331 42.45 -16.99 -96.14
CA ARG A 331 41.43 -17.97 -96.46
C ARG A 331 41.85 -18.75 -97.69
N GLU A 332 42.18 -18.04 -98.74
CA GLU A 332 42.49 -18.63 -100.01
C GLU A 332 43.45 -17.69 -100.79
N LYS A 333 44.53 -18.24 -101.30
CA LYS A 333 45.48 -17.49 -102.09
C LYS A 333 45.05 -17.48 -103.58
N ALA A 334 45.17 -16.34 -104.23
CA ALA A 334 44.92 -16.20 -105.66
C ALA A 334 45.78 -17.16 -106.46
N THR A 335 45.15 -17.91 -107.34
CA THR A 335 45.83 -18.89 -108.17
C THR A 335 46.19 -18.31 -109.54
N ASN A 336 45.54 -17.23 -109.95
CA ASN A 336 45.81 -16.59 -111.25
C ASN A 336 45.62 -15.05 -111.17
N CYS A 337 46.03 -14.31 -112.19
CA CYS A 337 46.00 -12.84 -112.22
C CYS A 337 44.61 -12.20 -112.23
N LYS A 338 43.55 -12.98 -112.27
CA LYS A 338 42.15 -12.54 -112.20
C LYS A 338 41.56 -12.73 -110.81
N GLU A 339 42.23 -13.47 -109.97
CA GLU A 339 41.78 -13.77 -108.59
C GLU A 339 42.56 -12.91 -107.60
N HIS A 340 41.94 -12.66 -106.46
CA HIS A 340 42.53 -11.95 -105.38
C HIS A 340 42.69 -12.88 -104.18
N ASP A 341 43.71 -12.61 -103.34
CA ASP A 341 43.84 -13.31 -102.10
C ASP A 341 42.60 -12.95 -101.22
N THR A 342 42.02 -13.94 -100.58
CA THR A 342 40.91 -13.75 -99.71
C THR A 342 41.32 -13.99 -98.23
N TYR A 343 40.82 -13.15 -97.39
CA TYR A 343 41.14 -13.21 -95.95
C TYR A 343 39.87 -13.26 -95.16
N TRP A 344 39.94 -13.99 -94.01
CA TRP A 344 38.92 -13.94 -93.04
C TRP A 344 38.97 -12.58 -92.28
N TYR A 345 37.83 -11.95 -92.05
CA TYR A 345 37.77 -10.82 -91.14
C TYR A 345 38.20 -11.25 -89.73
N VAL A 346 38.82 -10.36 -88.99
CA VAL A 346 39.28 -10.59 -87.63
C VAL A 346 38.50 -9.63 -86.69
N CYS A 347 37.95 -10.16 -85.60
CA CYS A 347 37.31 -9.30 -84.63
C CYS A 347 38.36 -8.45 -83.93
N SER A 348 38.24 -7.12 -84.03
CA SER A 348 39.14 -6.17 -83.37
C SER A 348 39.13 -6.23 -81.84
N ARG A 349 38.06 -6.79 -81.27
CA ARG A 349 37.90 -6.89 -79.80
C ARG A 349 38.46 -8.20 -79.21
N CYS A 350 38.37 -9.34 -79.92
CA CYS A 350 38.70 -10.63 -79.32
C CYS A 350 39.68 -11.47 -80.26
N GLY A 351 40.04 -10.97 -81.37
CA GLY A 351 40.97 -11.66 -82.31
C GLY A 351 40.39 -12.87 -83.05
N LYS A 352 39.13 -13.27 -82.75
CA LYS A 352 38.52 -14.41 -83.46
C LYS A 352 38.23 -14.06 -84.90
N THR A 353 38.44 -15.04 -85.80
CA THR A 353 38.13 -14.89 -87.20
C THR A 353 36.67 -15.14 -87.52
N SER A 354 36.19 -14.57 -88.63
CA SER A 354 34.79 -14.75 -89.10
C SER A 354 34.55 -16.08 -89.82
N LYS A 355 35.48 -17.05 -89.67
CA LYS A 355 35.45 -18.38 -90.35
C LYS A 355 34.12 -19.11 -90.03
N THR A 356 33.61 -19.04 -88.83
CA THR A 356 32.37 -19.74 -88.40
C THR A 356 31.09 -19.22 -89.06
N ILE A 357 31.10 -17.98 -89.51
CA ILE A 357 30.01 -17.33 -90.26
C ILE A 357 30.31 -17.17 -91.75
N ASN A 358 31.35 -17.78 -92.19
CA ASN A 358 31.84 -17.74 -93.61
C ASN A 358 31.91 -16.34 -94.23
N LYS A 359 32.33 -15.32 -93.43
CA LYS A 359 32.46 -13.93 -93.87
C LYS A 359 33.94 -13.61 -94.09
N TYR A 360 34.30 -13.26 -95.38
CA TYR A 360 35.67 -12.94 -95.82
C TYR A 360 35.64 -11.72 -96.68
N TYR A 361 36.79 -11.14 -96.96
CA TYR A 361 36.99 -10.07 -97.92
C TYR A 361 38.07 -10.42 -98.91
N GLU A 362 38.08 -9.80 -100.13
CA GLU A 362 39.06 -9.92 -101.18
C GLU A 362 40.05 -8.75 -101.01
N ASP A 363 41.35 -9.08 -101.03
CA ASP A 363 42.39 -8.08 -101.08
C ASP A 363 42.60 -7.62 -102.51
N LYS A 364 41.95 -6.54 -102.90
CA LYS A 364 41.98 -6.03 -104.30
C LYS A 364 43.33 -5.64 -104.78
N ASP A 365 44.35 -5.48 -103.92
CA ASP A 365 45.72 -5.13 -104.22
C ASP A 365 46.59 -6.39 -104.45
N SER A 366 46.13 -7.55 -104.08
CA SER A 366 46.79 -8.85 -104.34
C SER A 366 46.24 -9.48 -105.59
N LYS A 367 47.14 -10.04 -106.37
CA LYS A 367 46.79 -10.85 -107.58
C LYS A 367 47.67 -12.07 -107.61
N GLY A 368 47.09 -13.16 -108.00
CA GLY A 368 47.88 -14.38 -108.30
C GLY A 368 48.82 -14.15 -109.49
N GLU A 369 49.68 -15.09 -109.63
CA GLU A 369 50.65 -15.05 -110.74
C GLU A 369 49.96 -15.23 -112.08
N HIS A 370 50.58 -14.65 -113.15
CA HIS A 370 50.13 -14.89 -114.48
C HIS A 370 50.49 -16.33 -114.88
N ILE A 371 49.52 -17.13 -115.17
CA ILE A 371 49.73 -18.43 -115.79
C ILE A 371 49.82 -18.24 -117.34
N SER A 372 50.99 -18.30 -117.90
CA SER A 372 51.19 -18.33 -119.38
C SER A 372 50.96 -19.74 -119.93
N SER A 373 49.97 -19.92 -120.75
CA SER A 373 49.82 -21.12 -121.47
C SER A 373 50.95 -21.20 -122.60
N ASP A 374 51.68 -22.22 -122.54
CA ASP A 374 52.73 -22.48 -123.65
C ASP A 374 52.06 -22.40 -125.02
N TRP A 375 52.58 -21.53 -125.78
CA TRP A 375 52.21 -21.50 -127.24
C TRP A 375 52.75 -22.68 -127.85
N ILE A 376 51.91 -23.63 -128.32
CA ILE A 376 52.35 -24.71 -129.34
C ILE A 376 52.42 -23.99 -130.62
N ILE A 377 53.66 -23.96 -131.12
CA ILE A 377 53.92 -23.55 -132.49
C ILE A 377 53.80 -24.84 -133.31
N ASP A 378 52.73 -24.96 -134.08
CA ASP A 378 52.64 -25.93 -135.14
C ASP A 378 53.44 -25.49 -136.35
N GLN A 379 54.25 -26.37 -136.76
CA GLN A 379 54.91 -26.28 -138.08
C GLN A 379 54.08 -26.94 -139.10
#